data_02ba77aea8111de2ba2d8f944eba2b66
#
_entry.id   02ba77aea8111de2ba2d8f944eba2b66
#
_cell.length_a   1.000
_cell.length_b   1.000
_cell.length_c   1.000
_cell.angle_alpha   90.00
_cell.angle_beta   90.00
_cell.angle_gamma   90.00
#
_symmetry.space_group_name_H-M   'P 1'
#
loop_
_entity.id
_entity.type
_entity.pdbx_description
1 polymer ?
#
loop_
_entity_poly.entity_id
_entity_poly.type
_entity_poly.pdbx_seq_one_letter_code
_entity_poly.pdbx_strand_id
1 'polypeptide(L)'
;MTHTLHRRGDEKSLSEDYVMLVMPARGFNLEGSSEKMKQIFGIISHYQTVNFGNARVGNSHRTTMDKLMAADNQRIAHAVFPDRENMLGCLKELKEKDLGISVVVSGLYDQVVQCCKSIGLKPHTVNHSLETIGAVEKLPQPPVMEIITLCGHAMISPALVESLLEEVRSKKRTLEEASVELSRLCDCGVFNPPRAAKIMKKMLG
;
A
#
# COMPACT_ATOMS: atom_id res chain seq x y z
N MET A 1 -8.27 -9.26 -2.60
CA MET A 1 -7.70 -7.90 -2.54
C MET A 1 -8.32 -7.07 -1.41
N THR A 2 -8.53 -7.68 -0.27
CA THR A 2 -9.20 -7.00 0.86
C THR A 2 -8.23 -6.49 1.91
N HIS A 3 -6.96 -6.86 1.83
CA HIS A 3 -5.93 -6.54 2.83
C HIS A 3 -5.68 -5.05 3.03
N THR A 4 -6.03 -4.20 2.09
CA THR A 4 -5.91 -2.74 2.22
C THR A 4 -7.19 -2.03 2.67
N LEU A 5 -8.32 -2.76 2.78
CA LEU A 5 -9.61 -2.19 3.17
C LEU A 5 -9.70 -1.80 4.65
N HIS A 6 -8.90 -2.41 5.50
CA HIS A 6 -8.98 -2.25 6.95
C HIS A 6 -8.01 -1.19 7.50
N ARG A 7 -7.43 -0.37 6.62
CA ARG A 7 -6.57 0.74 7.05
C ARG A 7 -7.34 1.70 7.93
N ARG A 8 -6.73 2.05 9.06
CA ARG A 8 -7.32 2.95 10.05
C ARG A 8 -6.58 4.28 10.06
N GLY A 9 -7.24 5.29 10.62
CA GLY A 9 -6.71 6.63 10.79
C GLY A 9 -7.78 7.71 10.60
N ASP A 10 -7.43 8.94 10.94
CA ASP A 10 -8.23 10.11 10.59
C ASP A 10 -8.10 10.44 9.09
N GLU A 11 -8.97 11.30 8.59
CA GLU A 11 -9.00 11.69 7.18
C GLU A 11 -7.64 12.25 6.71
N LYS A 12 -6.99 13.05 7.55
CA LYS A 12 -5.68 13.63 7.25
C LYS A 12 -4.60 12.55 7.11
N SER A 13 -4.58 11.59 8.00
CA SER A 13 -3.63 10.46 7.96
C SER A 13 -3.88 9.56 6.75
N LEU A 14 -5.16 9.28 6.44
CA LEU A 14 -5.54 8.45 5.31
C LEU A 14 -5.34 9.12 3.95
N SER A 15 -5.34 10.47 3.89
CA SER A 15 -5.06 11.22 2.64
C SER A 15 -3.58 11.19 2.22
N GLU A 16 -2.70 10.62 3.04
CA GLU A 16 -1.30 10.38 2.74
C GLU A 16 -1.01 8.90 2.38
N ASP A 17 -2.04 8.13 2.01
CA ASP A 17 -1.93 6.68 1.92
C ASP A 17 -2.85 6.08 0.85
N TYR A 18 -2.44 6.20 -0.41
CA TYR A 18 -3.13 5.58 -1.54
C TYR A 18 -2.40 4.33 -1.98
N VAL A 19 -3.09 3.20 -1.99
CA VAL A 19 -2.52 1.93 -2.43
C VAL A 19 -3.11 1.51 -3.76
N MET A 20 -2.25 1.26 -4.73
CA MET A 20 -2.63 0.71 -6.02
C MET A 20 -2.25 -0.77 -6.08
N LEU A 21 -3.18 -1.59 -6.54
CA LEU A 21 -2.99 -3.00 -6.81
C LEU A 21 -3.39 -3.26 -8.25
N VAL A 22 -2.50 -3.84 -9.02
CA VAL A 22 -2.75 -4.20 -10.41
C VAL A 22 -2.56 -5.69 -10.57
N MET A 23 -3.59 -6.39 -11.05
CA MET A 23 -3.52 -7.84 -11.21
C MET A 23 -4.44 -8.35 -12.33
N PRO A 24 -4.02 -9.39 -13.07
CA PRO A 24 -4.86 -10.05 -14.03
C PRO A 24 -5.96 -10.88 -13.38
N ALA A 25 -7.05 -11.07 -14.09
CA ALA A 25 -8.12 -11.95 -13.70
C ALA A 25 -7.86 -13.36 -14.29
N ARG A 26 -7.93 -14.38 -13.43
CA ARG A 26 -7.78 -15.78 -13.85
C ARG A 26 -8.88 -16.15 -14.83
N GLY A 27 -8.50 -16.80 -15.93
CA GLY A 27 -9.43 -17.21 -16.99
C GLY A 27 -9.76 -16.12 -18.01
N PHE A 28 -9.26 -14.88 -17.84
CA PHE A 28 -9.53 -13.77 -18.76
C PHE A 28 -8.26 -13.19 -19.39
N ASN A 29 -7.31 -12.70 -18.58
CA ASN A 29 -6.15 -11.95 -19.06
C ASN A 29 -4.85 -12.33 -18.33
N LEU A 30 -4.76 -13.57 -17.84
CA LEU A 30 -3.58 -14.09 -17.14
C LEU A 30 -2.43 -14.37 -18.13
N GLU A 31 -2.74 -14.86 -19.32
CA GLU A 31 -1.76 -15.13 -20.36
C GLU A 31 -1.10 -13.83 -20.84
N GLY A 32 0.21 -13.80 -20.95
CA GLY A 32 0.97 -12.60 -21.32
C GLY A 32 0.99 -11.50 -20.25
N SER A 33 0.36 -11.70 -19.08
CA SER A 33 0.29 -10.68 -18.03
C SER A 33 1.65 -10.33 -17.43
N SER A 34 2.63 -11.22 -17.47
CA SER A 34 3.97 -10.95 -16.93
C SER A 34 4.63 -9.76 -17.65
N GLU A 35 4.56 -9.69 -18.97
CA GLU A 35 5.11 -8.55 -19.73
C GLU A 35 4.32 -7.26 -19.46
N LYS A 36 3.02 -7.36 -19.24
CA LYS A 36 2.20 -6.21 -18.83
C LYS A 36 2.56 -5.73 -17.42
N MET A 37 2.91 -6.63 -16.50
CA MET A 37 3.39 -6.25 -15.16
C MET A 37 4.72 -5.48 -15.22
N LYS A 38 5.64 -5.85 -16.11
CA LYS A 38 6.88 -5.11 -16.36
C LYS A 38 6.58 -3.67 -16.79
N GLN A 39 5.66 -3.50 -17.75
CA GLN A 39 5.22 -2.18 -18.20
C GLN A 39 4.54 -1.38 -17.09
N ILE A 40 3.72 -2.03 -16.25
CA ILE A 40 3.06 -1.42 -15.10
C ILE A 40 4.07 -0.91 -14.08
N PHE A 41 5.11 -1.69 -13.75
CA PHE A 41 6.19 -1.22 -12.89
C PHE A 41 6.97 -0.07 -13.52
N GLY A 42 7.17 -0.08 -14.84
CA GLY A 42 7.73 1.04 -15.59
C GLY A 42 6.89 2.32 -15.41
N ILE A 43 5.57 2.24 -15.55
CA ILE A 43 4.67 3.38 -15.32
C ILE A 43 4.73 3.83 -13.86
N ILE A 44 4.67 2.91 -12.89
CA ILE A 44 4.77 3.24 -11.46
C ILE A 44 6.06 4.00 -11.17
N SER A 45 7.17 3.68 -11.84
CA SER A 45 8.48 4.33 -11.63
C SER A 45 8.52 5.82 -12.01
N HIS A 46 7.56 6.30 -12.79
CA HIS A 46 7.45 7.73 -13.15
C HIS A 46 6.89 8.61 -12.02
N TYR A 47 6.35 7.99 -10.97
CA TYR A 47 5.66 8.69 -9.89
C TYR A 47 6.32 8.44 -8.54
N GLN A 48 6.20 9.41 -7.63
CA GLN A 48 6.70 9.23 -6.27
C GLN A 48 5.90 8.16 -5.53
N THR A 49 6.59 7.14 -5.06
CA THR A 49 6.03 6.08 -4.21
C THR A 49 6.80 6.00 -2.90
N VAL A 50 6.12 5.63 -1.82
CA VAL A 50 6.75 5.38 -0.50
C VAL A 50 7.05 3.91 -0.29
N ASN A 51 6.42 3.05 -1.08
CA ASN A 51 6.71 1.62 -1.16
C ASN A 51 6.14 1.06 -2.48
N PHE A 52 6.71 -0.01 -2.93
CA PHE A 52 6.22 -0.78 -4.08
C PHE A 52 6.67 -2.23 -3.93
N GLY A 53 6.07 -3.12 -4.68
CA GLY A 53 6.55 -4.49 -4.66
C GLY A 53 5.57 -5.50 -5.22
N ASN A 54 5.98 -6.73 -4.97
CA ASN A 54 5.28 -7.92 -5.39
C ASN A 54 5.68 -9.03 -4.42
N ALA A 55 4.72 -9.73 -3.85
CA ALA A 55 4.96 -10.74 -2.82
C ALA A 55 5.95 -11.86 -3.21
N ARG A 56 6.19 -12.04 -4.52
CA ARG A 56 7.14 -13.05 -5.03
C ARG A 56 8.58 -12.52 -5.12
N VAL A 57 8.75 -11.24 -5.40
CA VAL A 57 10.05 -10.60 -5.63
C VAL A 57 10.50 -9.80 -4.42
N GLY A 58 9.56 -9.25 -3.68
CA GLY A 58 9.77 -8.45 -2.47
C GLY A 58 9.29 -7.01 -2.61
N ASN A 59 9.43 -6.25 -1.53
CA ASN A 59 9.11 -4.84 -1.44
C ASN A 59 10.35 -3.95 -1.69
N SER A 60 10.16 -2.63 -1.72
CA SER A 60 11.21 -1.64 -2.00
C SER A 60 12.42 -1.68 -1.05
N HIS A 61 12.32 -2.35 0.11
CA HIS A 61 13.43 -2.55 1.05
C HIS A 61 14.20 -3.86 0.82
N ARG A 62 13.72 -4.72 -0.09
CA ARG A 62 14.34 -6.02 -0.44
C ARG A 62 14.68 -6.14 -1.91
N THR A 63 14.08 -5.32 -2.77
CA THR A 63 14.26 -5.35 -4.21
C THR A 63 14.31 -3.94 -4.78
N THR A 64 14.65 -3.82 -6.06
CA THR A 64 14.65 -2.56 -6.81
C THR A 64 13.59 -2.59 -7.90
N MET A 65 13.20 -1.42 -8.41
CA MET A 65 12.28 -1.31 -9.53
C MET A 65 12.80 -2.07 -10.77
N ASP A 66 14.10 -1.96 -11.07
CA ASP A 66 14.72 -2.68 -12.18
C ASP A 66 14.60 -4.20 -12.05
N LYS A 67 14.79 -4.74 -10.84
CA LYS A 67 14.59 -6.17 -10.58
C LYS A 67 13.14 -6.60 -10.75
N LEU A 68 12.19 -5.74 -10.35
CA LEU A 68 10.76 -5.99 -10.60
C LEU A 68 10.45 -5.96 -12.10
N MET A 69 10.97 -4.98 -12.84
CA MET A 69 10.78 -4.92 -14.30
C MET A 69 11.45 -6.08 -15.06
N ALA A 70 12.54 -6.62 -14.52
CA ALA A 70 13.24 -7.77 -15.12
C ALA A 70 12.63 -9.14 -14.72
N ALA A 71 11.85 -9.21 -13.66
CA ALA A 71 11.35 -10.48 -13.15
C ALA A 71 10.26 -11.09 -14.05
N ASP A 72 10.32 -12.39 -14.25
CA ASP A 72 9.33 -13.14 -15.03
C ASP A 72 8.19 -13.70 -14.15
N ASN A 73 7.13 -14.14 -14.82
CA ASN A 73 5.97 -14.78 -14.18
C ASN A 73 5.30 -13.95 -13.08
N GLN A 74 5.34 -12.62 -13.21
CA GLN A 74 4.67 -11.72 -12.30
C GLN A 74 3.16 -11.71 -12.56
N ARG A 75 2.38 -11.64 -11.48
CA ARG A 75 0.91 -11.65 -11.54
C ARG A 75 0.28 -10.54 -10.72
N ILE A 76 1.08 -9.69 -10.09
CA ILE A 76 0.58 -8.59 -9.29
C ILE A 76 1.65 -7.50 -9.20
N ALA A 77 1.22 -6.27 -9.22
CA ALA A 77 2.03 -5.11 -8.88
C ALA A 77 1.33 -4.30 -7.79
N HIS A 78 2.10 -3.87 -6.80
CA HIS A 78 1.63 -2.97 -5.75
C HIS A 78 2.47 -1.70 -5.74
N ALA A 79 1.83 -0.58 -5.42
CA ALA A 79 2.48 0.69 -5.14
C ALA A 79 1.71 1.45 -4.06
N VAL A 80 2.43 2.19 -3.23
CA VAL A 80 1.87 3.10 -2.22
C VAL A 80 2.32 4.51 -2.55
N PHE A 81 1.36 5.39 -2.73
CA PHE A 81 1.59 6.80 -3.06
C PHE A 81 1.39 7.66 -1.81
N PRO A 82 2.25 8.67 -1.59
CA PRO A 82 2.15 9.55 -0.42
C PRO A 82 1.02 10.56 -0.54
N ASP A 83 0.50 10.75 -1.74
CA ASP A 83 -0.49 11.77 -2.04
C ASP A 83 -1.38 11.39 -3.22
N ARG A 84 -2.44 12.17 -3.37
CA ARG A 84 -3.45 12.01 -4.41
C ARG A 84 -2.90 12.28 -5.82
N GLU A 85 -1.97 13.22 -5.97
CA GLU A 85 -1.48 13.67 -7.27
C GLU A 85 -0.64 12.60 -7.95
N ASN A 86 0.29 12.00 -7.23
CA ASN A 86 1.10 10.90 -7.73
C ASN A 86 0.23 9.67 -8.07
N MET A 87 -0.73 9.32 -7.21
CA MET A 87 -1.67 8.23 -7.48
C MET A 87 -2.51 8.50 -8.73
N LEU A 88 -3.06 9.71 -8.86
CA LEU A 88 -3.88 10.09 -10.01
C LEU A 88 -3.08 10.11 -11.32
N GLY A 89 -1.85 10.62 -11.29
CA GLY A 89 -0.94 10.62 -12.44
C GLY A 89 -0.69 9.20 -12.94
N CYS A 90 -0.32 8.29 -12.03
CA CYS A 90 -0.10 6.89 -12.34
C CYS A 90 -1.38 6.22 -12.90
N LEU A 91 -2.53 6.46 -12.30
CA LEU A 91 -3.81 5.90 -12.76
C LEU A 91 -4.18 6.41 -14.16
N LYS A 92 -3.91 7.69 -14.46
CA LYS A 92 -4.14 8.29 -15.77
C LYS A 92 -3.26 7.64 -16.84
N GLU A 93 -1.97 7.48 -16.58
CA GLU A 93 -1.04 6.84 -17.52
C GLU A 93 -1.39 5.37 -17.76
N LEU A 94 -1.77 4.62 -16.71
CA LEU A 94 -2.26 3.25 -16.83
C LEU A 94 -3.54 3.17 -17.70
N LYS A 95 -4.46 4.14 -17.56
CA LYS A 95 -5.65 4.25 -18.41
C LYS A 95 -5.27 4.48 -19.88
N GLU A 96 -4.38 5.44 -20.15
CA GLU A 96 -3.93 5.78 -21.51
C GLU A 96 -3.21 4.60 -22.18
N LYS A 97 -2.46 3.81 -21.40
CA LYS A 97 -1.74 2.64 -21.91
C LYS A 97 -2.65 1.46 -22.22
N ASP A 98 -3.82 1.38 -21.59
CA ASP A 98 -4.86 0.37 -21.78
C ASP A 98 -4.34 -1.08 -21.89
N LEU A 99 -3.63 -1.52 -20.88
CA LEU A 99 -3.03 -2.86 -20.84
C LEU A 99 -4.06 -3.99 -20.65
N GLY A 100 -5.34 -3.67 -20.47
CA GLY A 100 -6.41 -4.63 -20.24
C GLY A 100 -6.25 -5.41 -18.92
N ILE A 101 -5.63 -4.79 -17.90
CA ILE A 101 -5.42 -5.38 -16.57
C ILE A 101 -6.22 -4.58 -15.54
N SER A 102 -6.83 -5.28 -14.59
CA SER A 102 -7.62 -4.64 -13.53
C SER A 102 -6.73 -3.84 -12.59
N VAL A 103 -7.12 -2.60 -12.33
CA VAL A 103 -6.48 -1.68 -11.39
C VAL A 103 -7.43 -1.43 -10.23
N VAL A 104 -6.97 -1.64 -9.01
CA VAL A 104 -7.69 -1.33 -7.77
C VAL A 104 -6.94 -0.24 -7.03
N VAL A 105 -7.66 0.78 -6.58
CA VAL A 105 -7.12 1.84 -5.73
C VAL A 105 -7.82 1.78 -4.39
N SER A 106 -7.03 1.66 -3.31
CA SER A 106 -7.50 1.79 -1.92
C SER A 106 -7.10 3.16 -1.39
N GLY A 107 -8.06 3.87 -0.80
CA GLY A 107 -7.90 5.21 -0.24
C GLY A 107 -9.24 5.73 0.26
N LEU A 108 -9.30 7.00 0.61
CA LEU A 108 -10.56 7.67 0.96
C LEU A 108 -11.52 7.64 -0.23
N TYR A 109 -12.70 7.05 0.00
CA TYR A 109 -13.67 6.74 -1.06
C TYR A 109 -13.98 7.93 -1.97
N ASP A 110 -14.38 9.05 -1.38
CA ASP A 110 -14.77 10.25 -2.15
C ASP A 110 -13.61 10.80 -2.97
N GLN A 111 -12.40 10.78 -2.41
CA GLN A 111 -11.20 11.24 -3.11
C GLN A 111 -10.84 10.32 -4.29
N VAL A 112 -10.90 9.00 -4.11
CA VAL A 112 -10.66 8.04 -5.19
C VAL A 112 -11.72 8.16 -6.29
N VAL A 113 -13.00 8.29 -5.92
CA VAL A 113 -14.08 8.50 -6.89
C VAL A 113 -13.91 9.80 -7.68
N GLN A 114 -13.53 10.89 -7.03
CA GLN A 114 -13.22 12.16 -7.70
C GLN A 114 -12.04 12.02 -8.68
N CYS A 115 -10.99 11.29 -8.29
CA CYS A 115 -9.86 10.98 -9.18
C CYS A 115 -10.33 10.22 -10.43
N CYS A 116 -11.12 9.16 -10.25
CA CYS A 116 -11.66 8.41 -11.37
C CYS A 116 -12.48 9.30 -12.31
N LYS A 117 -13.41 10.10 -11.76
CA LYS A 117 -14.23 11.03 -12.54
C LYS A 117 -13.40 12.04 -13.32
N SER A 118 -12.35 12.63 -12.72
CA SER A 118 -11.50 13.65 -13.34
C SER A 118 -10.78 13.16 -14.59
N ILE A 119 -10.52 11.86 -14.69
CA ILE A 119 -9.89 11.23 -15.86
C ILE A 119 -10.88 10.40 -16.70
N GLY A 120 -12.20 10.56 -16.47
CA GLY A 120 -13.22 9.85 -17.24
C GLY A 120 -13.27 8.34 -17.00
N LEU A 121 -12.91 7.88 -15.80
CA LEU A 121 -13.10 6.50 -15.35
C LEU A 121 -14.35 6.38 -14.49
N LYS A 122 -15.01 5.22 -14.59
CA LYS A 122 -16.09 4.81 -13.70
C LYS A 122 -15.68 3.52 -12.99
N PRO A 123 -15.64 3.50 -11.64
CA PRO A 123 -15.41 2.26 -10.91
C PRO A 123 -16.47 1.23 -11.25
N HIS A 124 -16.07 0.01 -11.56
CA HIS A 124 -17.01 -1.10 -11.82
C HIS A 124 -17.35 -1.90 -10.56
N THR A 125 -16.52 -1.79 -9.52
CA THR A 125 -16.70 -2.47 -8.25
C THR A 125 -16.15 -1.61 -7.12
N VAL A 126 -16.85 -1.59 -6.01
CA VAL A 126 -16.44 -0.90 -4.79
C VAL A 126 -16.56 -1.87 -3.61
N ASN A 127 -15.52 -1.91 -2.77
CA ASN A 127 -15.53 -2.64 -1.52
C ASN A 127 -15.34 -1.66 -0.35
N HIS A 128 -16.09 -1.83 0.71
CA HIS A 128 -15.99 -1.06 1.94
C HIS A 128 -15.72 -1.97 3.13
N SER A 129 -14.93 -1.48 4.09
CA SER A 129 -14.85 -2.10 5.41
C SER A 129 -16.10 -1.74 6.22
N LEU A 130 -16.72 -2.73 6.83
CA LEU A 130 -17.88 -2.55 7.72
C LEU A 130 -17.47 -2.35 9.19
N GLU A 131 -16.23 -1.93 9.42
CA GLU A 131 -15.61 -1.82 10.74
C GLU A 131 -15.28 -3.16 11.39
N THR A 132 -14.88 -3.14 12.65
CA THR A 132 -14.54 -4.34 13.42
C THR A 132 -15.73 -4.72 14.30
N ILE A 133 -16.15 -5.97 14.18
CA ILE A 133 -17.28 -6.54 14.92
C ILE A 133 -16.73 -7.61 15.88
N GLY A 134 -17.33 -7.74 17.04
CA GLY A 134 -16.97 -8.77 18.04
C GLY A 134 -16.27 -8.18 19.26
N ALA A 135 -15.27 -8.89 19.79
CA ALA A 135 -14.56 -8.53 21.01
C ALA A 135 -13.57 -7.37 20.78
N VAL A 136 -14.07 -6.19 20.45
CA VAL A 136 -13.27 -5.01 20.10
C VAL A 136 -12.39 -4.52 21.25
N GLU A 137 -12.77 -4.82 22.48
CA GLU A 137 -12.01 -4.53 23.70
C GLU A 137 -10.66 -5.27 23.78
N LYS A 138 -10.51 -6.34 23.00
CA LYS A 138 -9.26 -7.11 22.90
C LYS A 138 -8.30 -6.57 21.84
N LEU A 139 -8.73 -5.60 21.05
CA LEU A 139 -7.88 -4.99 20.03
C LEU A 139 -6.79 -4.13 20.68
N PRO A 140 -5.63 -4.00 20.03
CA PRO A 140 -4.60 -3.04 20.41
C PRO A 140 -5.14 -1.60 20.43
N GLN A 141 -4.43 -0.73 21.13
CA GLN A 141 -4.75 0.70 21.14
C GLN A 141 -4.85 1.27 19.72
N PRO A 142 -5.72 2.26 19.47
CA PRO A 142 -5.97 2.78 18.13
C PRO A 142 -4.72 3.14 17.31
N PRO A 143 -3.67 3.81 17.84
CA PRO A 143 -2.47 4.10 17.07
C PRO A 143 -1.70 2.84 16.64
N VAL A 144 -1.65 1.82 17.49
CA VAL A 144 -1.02 0.52 17.15
C VAL A 144 -1.83 -0.16 16.06
N MET A 145 -3.18 -0.15 16.17
CA MET A 145 -4.07 -0.65 15.12
C MET A 145 -3.86 0.08 13.79
N GLU A 146 -3.67 1.39 13.81
CA GLU A 146 -3.39 2.19 12.62
C GLU A 146 -2.10 1.71 11.92
N ILE A 147 -1.03 1.43 12.69
CA ILE A 147 0.24 0.93 12.14
C ILE A 147 0.11 -0.49 11.59
N ILE A 148 -0.44 -1.44 12.35
CA ILE A 148 -0.49 -2.84 11.91
C ILE A 148 -1.40 -3.05 10.70
N THR A 149 -2.44 -2.24 10.54
CA THR A 149 -3.34 -2.29 9.39
C THR A 149 -2.73 -1.73 8.10
N LEU A 150 -1.56 -1.08 8.16
CA LEU A 150 -0.79 -0.71 6.96
C LEU A 150 -0.30 -1.93 6.17
N CYS A 151 -0.12 -3.07 6.79
CA CYS A 151 0.20 -4.32 6.10
C CYS A 151 -1.07 -5.04 5.62
N GLY A 152 -2.09 -5.19 6.46
CA GLY A 152 -3.33 -5.89 6.15
C GLY A 152 -3.24 -7.41 6.04
N HIS A 153 -2.03 -8.00 6.04
CA HIS A 153 -1.79 -9.44 6.05
C HIS A 153 -1.43 -9.99 7.44
N ALA A 154 -1.57 -9.16 8.48
CA ALA A 154 -1.20 -9.49 9.86
C ALA A 154 0.27 -9.94 10.06
N MET A 155 1.18 -9.49 9.17
CA MET A 155 2.62 -9.79 9.28
C MET A 155 3.31 -8.95 10.36
N ILE A 156 2.67 -7.89 10.84
CA ILE A 156 3.19 -6.96 11.82
C ILE A 156 2.39 -7.16 13.10
N SER A 157 3.05 -7.64 14.16
CA SER A 157 2.41 -7.83 15.46
C SER A 157 2.39 -6.53 16.28
N PRO A 158 1.37 -6.33 17.15
CA PRO A 158 1.36 -5.24 18.10
C PRO A 158 2.61 -5.18 18.98
N ALA A 159 3.07 -6.33 19.48
CA ALA A 159 4.26 -6.42 20.32
C ALA A 159 5.54 -5.93 19.62
N LEU A 160 5.67 -6.16 18.31
CA LEU A 160 6.80 -5.63 17.53
C LEU A 160 6.71 -4.09 17.44
N VAL A 161 5.53 -3.54 17.21
CA VAL A 161 5.34 -2.07 17.18
C VAL A 161 5.74 -1.46 18.52
N GLU A 162 5.28 -2.04 19.62
CA GLU A 162 5.60 -1.58 20.98
C GLU A 162 7.09 -1.68 21.30
N SER A 163 7.74 -2.79 20.90
CA SER A 163 9.19 -2.97 21.07
C SER A 163 9.98 -1.92 20.29
N LEU A 164 9.63 -1.66 19.05
CA LEU A 164 10.30 -0.64 18.24
C LEU A 164 10.06 0.78 18.76
N LEU A 165 8.89 1.07 19.31
CA LEU A 165 8.61 2.34 20.01
C LEU A 165 9.54 2.53 21.22
N GLU A 166 9.78 1.47 22.00
CA GLU A 166 10.71 1.53 23.13
C GLU A 166 12.16 1.72 22.68
N GLU A 167 12.57 1.10 21.57
CA GLU A 167 13.89 1.35 20.99
C GLU A 167 14.05 2.81 20.54
N VAL A 168 13.01 3.41 19.97
CA VAL A 168 13.04 4.84 19.60
C VAL A 168 13.08 5.72 20.84
N ARG A 169 12.25 5.43 21.87
CA ARG A 169 12.23 6.17 23.13
C ARG A 169 13.59 6.15 23.84
N SER A 170 14.25 5.01 23.83
CA SER A 170 15.60 4.84 24.39
C SER A 170 16.73 5.32 23.48
N LYS A 171 16.41 5.94 22.33
CA LYS A 171 17.38 6.45 21.33
C LYS A 171 18.30 5.38 20.73
N LYS A 172 17.90 4.12 20.77
CA LYS A 172 18.62 3.02 20.12
C LYS A 172 18.34 2.97 18.62
N ARG A 173 17.23 3.59 18.18
CA ARG A 173 16.77 3.60 16.80
C ARG A 173 16.06 4.92 16.48
N THR A 174 16.10 5.35 15.23
CA THR A 174 15.28 6.48 14.75
C THR A 174 13.87 6.02 14.39
N LEU A 175 12.94 6.96 14.24
CA LEU A 175 11.57 6.69 13.77
C LEU A 175 11.56 6.09 12.36
N GLU A 176 12.43 6.59 11.51
CA GLU A 176 12.60 6.14 10.14
C GLU A 176 13.09 4.69 10.09
N GLU A 177 14.12 4.37 10.84
CA GLU A 177 14.63 3.00 10.94
C GLU A 177 13.59 2.03 11.48
N ALA A 178 12.83 2.42 12.51
CA ALA A 178 11.76 1.60 13.08
C ALA A 178 10.64 1.36 12.06
N SER A 179 10.22 2.39 11.32
CA SER A 179 9.18 2.27 10.30
C SER A 179 9.61 1.42 9.10
N VAL A 180 10.88 1.52 8.70
CA VAL A 180 11.48 0.67 7.65
C VAL A 180 11.53 -0.78 8.10
N GLU A 181 11.88 -1.05 9.36
CA GLU A 181 11.91 -2.41 9.90
C GLU A 181 10.53 -3.07 9.84
N LEU A 182 9.47 -2.35 10.23
CA LEU A 182 8.09 -2.81 10.06
C LEU A 182 7.76 -3.08 8.59
N SER A 183 8.18 -2.20 7.68
CA SER A 183 7.92 -2.32 6.25
C SER A 183 8.57 -3.54 5.62
N ARG A 184 9.75 -3.95 6.09
CA ARG A 184 10.46 -5.14 5.60
C ARG A 184 9.66 -6.43 5.75
N LEU A 185 8.75 -6.50 6.72
CA LEU A 185 7.88 -7.65 6.95
C LEU A 185 6.69 -7.70 5.99
N CYS A 186 6.38 -6.61 5.32
CA CYS A 186 5.28 -6.53 4.37
C CYS A 186 5.77 -6.90 2.95
N ASP A 187 5.91 -8.19 2.65
CA ASP A 187 6.50 -8.69 1.41
C ASP A 187 5.89 -8.09 0.14
N CYS A 188 4.60 -7.81 0.14
CA CYS A 188 3.91 -7.28 -1.05
C CYS A 188 4.16 -5.79 -1.34
N GLY A 189 4.75 -5.03 -0.39
CA GLY A 189 5.08 -3.62 -0.59
C GLY A 189 3.91 -2.64 -0.42
N VAL A 190 2.86 -3.00 0.33
CA VAL A 190 1.72 -2.10 0.60
C VAL A 190 1.85 -1.31 1.91
N PHE A 191 2.86 -1.58 2.73
CA PHE A 191 3.10 -0.84 3.96
C PHE A 191 3.62 0.56 3.64
N ASN A 192 3.15 1.57 4.38
CA ASN A 192 3.53 2.98 4.23
C ASN A 192 4.49 3.40 5.36
N PRO A 193 5.84 3.33 5.16
CA PRO A 193 6.80 3.66 6.22
C PRO A 193 6.72 5.12 6.70
N PRO A 194 6.65 6.15 5.84
CA PRO A 194 6.54 7.53 6.29
C PRO A 194 5.29 7.78 7.15
N ARG A 195 4.17 7.18 6.80
CA ARG A 195 2.94 7.28 7.60
C ARG A 195 3.11 6.59 8.95
N ALA A 196 3.71 5.40 9.00
CA ALA A 196 4.01 4.70 10.25
C ALA A 196 4.91 5.55 11.16
N ALA A 197 5.97 6.15 10.63
CA ALA A 197 6.85 7.04 11.39
C ALA A 197 6.11 8.24 11.98
N LYS A 198 5.19 8.87 11.23
CA LYS A 198 4.35 9.97 11.72
C LYS A 198 3.43 9.53 12.87
N ILE A 199 2.83 8.33 12.78
CA ILE A 199 1.98 7.77 13.85
C ILE A 199 2.83 7.48 15.08
N MET A 200 3.98 6.81 14.92
CA MET A 200 4.92 6.54 16.02
C MET A 200 5.38 7.83 16.70
N LYS A 201 5.66 8.89 15.94
CA LYS A 201 6.01 10.20 16.49
C LYS A 201 4.90 10.76 17.38
N LYS A 202 3.64 10.67 16.96
CA LYS A 202 2.48 11.11 17.76
C LYS A 202 2.33 10.29 19.04
N MET A 203 2.72 9.01 19.05
CA MET A 203 2.68 8.14 20.24
C MET A 203 3.78 8.44 21.26
N LEU A 204 4.85 9.07 20.83
CA LEU A 204 6.00 9.40 21.68
C LEU A 204 5.91 10.81 22.30
N GLY A 205 5.01 11.67 21.83
CA GLY A 205 4.76 13.05 22.30
C GLY A 205 5.55 14.05 21.49
#